data_cdc8d00a7918598a758f8d3e964421c5
#
_entry.id   cdc8d00a7918598a758f8d3e964421c5
#
_cell.length_a   1.000
_cell.length_b   1.000
_cell.length_c   1.000
_cell.angle_alpha   90.00
_cell.angle_beta   90.00
_cell.angle_gamma   90.00
#
_symmetry.space_group_name_H-M   'P 1'
#
loop_
_entity.id
_entity.type
_entity.pdbx_description
1 polymer ?
#
loop_
_entity_poly.entity_id
_entity_poly.type
_entity_poly.pdbx_seq_one_letter_code
_entity_poly.pdbx_strand_id
1 'polypeptide(L)'
;LTDEVLSLPDGPVPNPVELLPQGKIKEAREAYDGAIEHAVRDMVYVATSQCEAVADGINFDTVGAFGDPDLKATLLAVETLKKQYPDICVEVGMAGEFVLGMHGEMTHNGVRLAGLYPHNLVKIAQDAGVDIFGPTINTVSTKSIP
;
A
#
# COMPACT_ATOMS: atom_id res chain seq x y z
N LEU A 1 -6.02 8.07 2.49
CA LEU A 1 -5.10 8.86 3.32
C LEU A 1 -3.90 9.36 2.50
N THR A 2 -3.26 8.49 1.71
CA THR A 2 -2.08 8.86 0.91
C THR A 2 -2.42 9.95 -0.11
N ASP A 3 -3.53 9.82 -0.83
CA ASP A 3 -3.95 10.81 -1.82
C ASP A 3 -4.43 12.12 -1.19
N GLU A 4 -5.17 12.04 -0.08
CA GLU A 4 -5.67 13.24 0.58
C GLU A 4 -4.58 14.01 1.34
N VAL A 5 -3.64 13.31 1.97
CA VAL A 5 -2.59 13.94 2.78
C VAL A 5 -1.42 14.42 1.92
N LEU A 6 -1.01 13.65 0.91
CA LEU A 6 0.12 14.00 0.06
C LEU A 6 -0.25 14.92 -1.10
N SER A 7 -1.54 14.96 -1.47
CA SER A 7 -2.07 15.78 -2.57
C SER A 7 -2.84 17.02 -2.09
N LEU A 8 -2.77 17.38 -0.83
CA LEU A 8 -3.26 18.67 -0.34
C LEU A 8 -2.52 19.83 -1.04
N PRO A 9 -3.09 21.05 -1.10
CA PRO A 9 -2.46 22.19 -1.78
C PRO A 9 -1.02 22.47 -1.35
N ASP A 10 -0.67 22.11 -0.14
CA ASP A 10 0.67 22.22 0.47
C ASP A 10 1.43 20.88 0.56
N GLY A 11 0.88 19.83 -0.07
CA GLY A 11 1.51 18.51 -0.13
C GLY A 11 2.73 18.48 -1.08
N PRO A 12 3.58 17.44 -0.97
CA PRO A 12 4.82 17.35 -1.73
C PRO A 12 4.64 17.03 -3.21
N VAL A 13 3.44 16.61 -3.60
CA VAL A 13 3.12 16.26 -5.00
C VAL A 13 1.83 16.95 -5.46
N PRO A 14 1.68 17.24 -6.78
CA PRO A 14 0.43 17.73 -7.34
C PRO A 14 -0.70 16.71 -7.14
N ASN A 15 -1.94 17.19 -7.00
CA ASN A 15 -3.10 16.30 -6.87
C ASN A 15 -3.43 15.62 -8.21
N PRO A 16 -3.23 14.29 -8.33
CA PRO A 16 -3.50 13.57 -9.57
C PRO A 16 -4.99 13.57 -9.95
N VAL A 17 -5.89 13.65 -8.97
CA VAL A 17 -7.35 13.72 -9.22
C VAL A 17 -7.73 15.03 -9.93
N GLU A 18 -7.00 16.09 -9.70
CA GLU A 18 -7.21 17.37 -10.41
C GLU A 18 -6.55 17.39 -11.80
N LEU A 19 -5.47 16.63 -11.97
CA LEU A 19 -4.73 16.55 -13.24
C LEU A 19 -5.47 15.72 -14.29
N LEU A 20 -6.10 14.63 -13.89
CA LEU A 20 -6.79 13.69 -14.80
C LEU A 20 -7.91 14.36 -15.62
N PRO A 21 -8.84 15.14 -15.05
CA PRO A 21 -9.88 15.84 -15.82
C PRO A 21 -9.32 16.88 -16.81
N GLN A 22 -8.09 17.35 -16.57
CA GLN A 22 -7.39 18.28 -17.46
C GLN A 22 -6.68 17.57 -18.62
N GLY A 23 -6.76 16.25 -18.71
CA GLY A 23 -6.05 15.45 -19.71
C GLY A 23 -4.54 15.32 -19.46
N LYS A 24 -4.04 15.75 -18.31
CA LYS A 24 -2.62 15.68 -17.92
C LYS A 24 -2.25 14.31 -17.37
N ILE A 25 -2.41 13.29 -18.22
CA ILE A 25 -2.25 11.87 -17.80
C ILE A 25 -0.82 11.58 -17.32
N LYS A 26 0.18 12.11 -18.03
CA LYS A 26 1.59 11.87 -17.68
C LYS A 26 1.92 12.48 -16.34
N GLU A 27 1.56 13.73 -16.13
CA GLU A 27 1.79 14.44 -14.86
C GLU A 27 1.05 13.79 -13.69
N ALA A 28 -0.16 13.28 -13.93
CA ALA A 28 -0.90 12.53 -12.91
C ALA A 28 -0.19 11.23 -12.52
N ARG A 29 0.36 10.49 -13.48
CA ARG A 29 1.16 9.28 -13.19
C ARG A 29 2.44 9.61 -12.42
N GLU A 30 3.16 10.64 -12.82
CA GLU A 30 4.36 11.11 -12.11
C GLU A 30 4.03 11.55 -10.67
N ALA A 31 2.86 12.19 -10.46
CA ALA A 31 2.38 12.56 -9.14
C ALA A 31 2.05 11.32 -8.27
N TYR A 32 1.42 10.29 -8.83
CA TYR A 32 1.20 9.02 -8.12
C TYR A 32 2.51 8.33 -7.73
N ASP A 33 3.46 8.25 -8.65
CA ASP A 33 4.78 7.66 -8.35
C ASP A 33 5.49 8.44 -7.24
N GLY A 34 5.47 9.77 -7.29
CA GLY A 34 6.01 10.63 -6.24
C GLY A 34 5.29 10.43 -4.90
N ALA A 35 3.96 10.31 -4.89
CA ALA A 35 3.18 10.04 -3.68
C ALA A 35 3.56 8.69 -3.05
N ILE A 36 3.75 7.65 -3.86
CA ILE A 36 4.21 6.34 -3.39
C ILE A 36 5.58 6.44 -2.73
N GLU A 37 6.53 7.16 -3.32
CA GLU A 37 7.87 7.35 -2.75
C GLU A 37 7.82 8.04 -1.38
N HIS A 38 6.98 9.07 -1.23
CA HIS A 38 6.75 9.74 0.04
C HIS A 38 6.12 8.81 1.08
N ALA A 39 5.06 8.09 0.70
CA ALA A 39 4.38 7.14 1.57
C ALA A 39 5.33 6.03 2.08
N VAL A 40 6.16 5.47 1.21
CA VAL A 40 7.17 4.48 1.60
C VAL A 40 8.14 5.05 2.63
N ARG A 41 8.66 6.27 2.41
CA ARG A 41 9.59 6.91 3.37
C ARG A 41 8.96 7.13 4.73
N ASP A 42 7.72 7.60 4.75
CA ASP A 42 6.99 7.87 5.99
C ASP A 42 6.69 6.57 6.75
N MET A 43 6.21 5.55 6.06
CA MET A 43 5.97 4.22 6.65
C MET A 43 7.27 3.61 7.21
N VAL A 44 8.35 3.66 6.46
CA VAL A 44 9.66 3.14 6.91
C VAL A 44 10.18 3.93 8.10
N TYR A 45 10.05 5.26 8.09
CA TYR A 45 10.47 6.11 9.21
C TYR A 45 9.73 5.76 10.50
N VAL A 46 8.40 5.65 10.43
CA VAL A 46 7.59 5.30 11.60
C VAL A 46 7.91 3.88 12.09
N ALA A 47 7.96 2.90 11.18
CA ALA A 47 8.26 1.52 11.52
C ALA A 47 9.68 1.36 12.12
N THR A 48 10.68 2.04 11.57
CA THR A 48 12.04 2.07 12.12
C THR A 48 12.05 2.64 13.54
N SER A 49 11.35 3.76 13.76
CA SER A 49 11.27 4.38 15.10
C SER A 49 10.61 3.44 16.12
N GLN A 50 9.61 2.65 15.69
CA GLN A 50 8.98 1.63 16.55
C GLN A 50 9.95 0.47 16.84
N CYS A 51 10.71 0.01 15.86
CA CYS A 51 11.75 -1.02 16.06
C CYS A 51 12.84 -0.53 17.05
N GLU A 52 13.28 0.72 16.93
CA GLU A 52 14.24 1.34 17.87
C GLU A 52 13.67 1.48 19.28
N ALA A 53 12.36 1.65 19.40
CA ALA A 53 11.62 1.64 20.66
C ALA A 53 11.31 0.22 21.19
N VAL A 54 11.92 -0.81 20.59
CA VAL A 54 11.81 -2.22 20.99
C VAL A 54 10.38 -2.79 20.80
N ALA A 55 9.72 -2.45 19.70
CA ALA A 55 8.48 -3.11 19.32
C ALA A 55 8.73 -4.58 18.94
N ASP A 56 7.81 -5.48 19.32
CA ASP A 56 7.86 -6.91 18.97
C ASP A 56 7.46 -7.17 17.53
N GLY A 57 6.72 -6.25 16.91
CA GLY A 57 6.28 -6.32 15.52
C GLY A 57 5.68 -5.02 15.03
N ILE A 58 5.47 -4.94 13.73
CA ILE A 58 4.91 -3.78 13.04
C ILE A 58 3.64 -4.21 12.29
N ASN A 59 2.56 -3.45 12.46
CA ASN A 59 1.32 -3.66 11.73
C ASN A 59 1.09 -2.52 10.72
N PHE A 60 0.97 -2.87 9.45
CA PHE A 60 0.52 -2.00 8.36
C PHE A 60 -0.96 -2.27 8.06
N ASP A 61 -1.85 -1.53 8.70
CA ASP A 61 -3.30 -1.83 8.72
C ASP A 61 -4.15 -1.03 7.70
N THR A 62 -3.61 -0.01 7.09
CA THR A 62 -4.39 0.90 6.21
C THR A 62 -4.32 0.55 4.73
N VAL A 63 -3.92 -0.66 4.42
CA VAL A 63 -3.56 -1.05 3.06
C VAL A 63 -4.78 -1.24 2.17
N GLY A 64 -4.74 -0.60 1.02
CA GLY A 64 -5.75 -0.74 -0.02
C GLY A 64 -6.90 0.26 0.06
N ALA A 65 -6.88 1.22 0.98
CA ALA A 65 -7.89 2.27 1.04
C ALA A 65 -7.95 3.10 -0.26
N PHE A 66 -6.81 3.23 -0.95
CA PHE A 66 -6.66 3.94 -2.23
C PHE A 66 -6.27 3.03 -3.40
N GLY A 67 -6.49 1.73 -3.27
CA GLY A 67 -6.24 0.78 -4.34
C GLY A 67 -4.78 0.36 -4.46
N ASP A 68 -4.35 0.10 -5.70
CA ASP A 68 -3.04 -0.44 -6.01
C ASP A 68 -1.83 0.47 -5.62
N PRO A 69 -1.91 1.82 -5.61
CA PRO A 69 -0.80 2.64 -5.12
C PRO A 69 -0.48 2.38 -3.65
N ASP A 70 -1.50 2.24 -2.82
CA ASP A 70 -1.38 2.02 -1.38
C ASP A 70 -0.77 0.64 -1.08
N LEU A 71 -1.26 -0.39 -1.77
CA LEU A 71 -0.68 -1.73 -1.70
C LEU A 71 0.79 -1.73 -2.13
N LYS A 72 1.12 -1.08 -3.24
CA LYS A 72 2.49 -0.99 -3.74
C LYS A 72 3.41 -0.30 -2.73
N ALA A 73 2.98 0.82 -2.16
CA ALA A 73 3.74 1.54 -1.15
C ALA A 73 4.01 0.66 0.08
N THR A 74 3.00 -0.07 0.55
CA THR A 74 3.14 -0.99 1.70
C THR A 74 4.13 -2.11 1.41
N LEU A 75 4.02 -2.80 0.27
CA LEU A 75 4.97 -3.87 -0.09
C LEU A 75 6.42 -3.36 -0.14
N LEU A 76 6.65 -2.18 -0.74
CA LEU A 76 7.97 -1.55 -0.79
C LEU A 76 8.48 -1.16 0.60
N ALA A 77 7.59 -0.67 1.47
CA ALA A 77 7.96 -0.33 2.85
C ALA A 77 8.34 -1.59 3.64
N VAL A 78 7.59 -2.68 3.52
CA VAL A 78 7.91 -3.97 4.15
C VAL A 78 9.25 -4.49 3.67
N GLU A 79 9.49 -4.54 2.35
CA GLU A 79 10.78 -4.98 1.79
C GLU A 79 11.95 -4.15 2.32
N THR A 80 11.73 -2.84 2.48
CA THR A 80 12.76 -1.94 3.00
C THR A 80 13.01 -2.17 4.48
N LEU A 81 11.95 -2.32 5.27
CA LEU A 81 12.03 -2.60 6.71
C LEU A 81 12.71 -3.94 6.97
N LYS A 82 12.34 -5.00 6.26
CA LYS A 82 12.92 -6.34 6.40
C LYS A 82 14.41 -6.41 6.04
N LYS A 83 14.90 -5.54 5.17
CA LYS A 83 16.35 -5.41 4.92
C LYS A 83 17.12 -4.84 6.12
N GLN A 84 16.48 -3.96 6.89
CA GLN A 84 17.09 -3.33 8.07
C GLN A 84 16.87 -4.16 9.32
N TYR A 85 15.70 -4.75 9.47
CA TYR A 85 15.25 -5.54 10.62
C TYR A 85 14.69 -6.88 10.16
N PRO A 86 15.54 -7.85 9.77
CA PRO A 86 15.08 -9.11 9.17
C PRO A 86 14.21 -9.96 10.10
N ASP A 87 14.40 -9.84 11.41
CA ASP A 87 13.73 -10.66 12.42
C ASP A 87 12.43 -10.00 12.97
N ILE A 88 12.15 -8.74 12.60
CA ILE A 88 10.93 -8.08 13.07
C ILE A 88 9.69 -8.75 12.45
N CYS A 89 8.71 -9.06 13.29
CA CYS A 89 7.41 -9.56 12.80
C CYS A 89 6.65 -8.45 12.08
N VAL A 90 6.21 -8.70 10.85
CA VAL A 90 5.41 -7.76 10.08
C VAL A 90 4.04 -8.36 9.79
N GLU A 91 3.02 -7.66 10.26
CA GLU A 91 1.62 -7.91 9.93
C GLU A 91 1.15 -6.90 8.88
N VAL A 92 0.37 -7.36 7.91
CA VAL A 92 -0.27 -6.50 6.91
C VAL A 92 -1.74 -6.87 6.78
N GLY A 93 -2.62 -5.91 7.09
CA GLY A 93 -4.03 -5.97 6.76
C GLY A 93 -4.24 -5.45 5.34
N MET A 94 -4.64 -6.33 4.41
CA MET A 94 -4.88 -5.94 3.02
C MET A 94 -6.36 -6.01 2.68
N ALA A 95 -6.85 -4.99 2.00
CA ALA A 95 -8.16 -5.03 1.37
C ALA A 95 -8.18 -6.06 0.24
N GLY A 96 -9.32 -6.68 0.05
CA GLY A 96 -9.53 -7.59 -1.08
C GLY A 96 -9.59 -6.86 -2.42
N GLU A 97 -9.70 -7.63 -3.50
CA GLU A 97 -9.74 -7.17 -4.89
C GLU A 97 -10.77 -6.07 -5.17
N PHE A 98 -11.86 -6.02 -4.41
CA PHE A 98 -12.88 -4.98 -4.56
C PHE A 98 -12.39 -3.59 -4.17
N VAL A 99 -11.46 -3.51 -3.24
CA VAL A 99 -10.89 -2.24 -2.78
C VAL A 99 -9.74 -1.81 -3.69
N LEU A 100 -8.93 -2.75 -4.16
CA LEU A 100 -7.86 -2.49 -5.13
C LEU A 100 -8.40 -2.08 -6.50
N GLY A 101 -9.69 -2.39 -6.78
CA GLY A 101 -10.31 -2.14 -8.06
C GLY A 101 -9.88 -3.12 -9.15
N MET A 102 -10.56 -3.02 -10.30
CA MET A 102 -10.34 -3.94 -11.44
C MET A 102 -9.46 -3.32 -12.53
N HIS A 103 -9.22 -2.01 -12.47
CA HIS A 103 -8.65 -1.24 -13.57
C HIS A 103 -7.28 -0.61 -13.28
N GLY A 104 -6.72 -0.82 -12.08
CA GLY A 104 -5.38 -0.37 -11.77
C GLY A 104 -4.32 -1.02 -12.67
N GLU A 105 -3.27 -0.28 -13.00
CA GLU A 105 -2.19 -0.73 -13.90
C GLU A 105 -0.87 -0.95 -13.16
N MET A 106 -0.81 -0.65 -11.86
CA MET A 106 0.43 -0.78 -11.11
C MET A 106 0.86 -2.23 -10.96
N THR A 107 2.16 -2.40 -11.00
CA THR A 107 2.79 -3.71 -10.83
C THR A 107 3.81 -3.68 -9.69
N HIS A 108 3.97 -4.84 -9.04
CA HIS A 108 5.03 -5.11 -8.08
C HIS A 108 5.72 -6.41 -8.49
N ASN A 109 7.03 -6.38 -8.69
CA ASN A 109 7.83 -7.53 -9.16
C ASN A 109 7.24 -8.22 -10.42
N GLY A 110 6.69 -7.42 -11.34
CA GLY A 110 6.08 -7.90 -12.59
C GLY A 110 4.65 -8.44 -12.45
N VAL A 111 4.08 -8.44 -11.26
CA VAL A 111 2.69 -8.85 -11.02
C VAL A 111 1.79 -7.63 -10.92
N ARG A 112 0.73 -7.60 -11.70
CA ARG A 112 -0.30 -6.55 -11.63
C ARG A 112 -1.07 -6.68 -10.32
N LEU A 113 -1.21 -5.58 -9.59
CA LEU A 113 -1.81 -5.57 -8.25
C LEU A 113 -3.34 -5.54 -8.28
N ALA A 114 -3.93 -4.80 -9.23
CA ALA A 114 -5.37 -4.70 -9.34
C ALA A 114 -6.03 -6.02 -9.76
N GLY A 115 -7.17 -6.34 -9.14
CA GLY A 115 -7.95 -7.53 -9.45
C GLY A 115 -7.38 -8.85 -8.93
N LEU A 116 -6.41 -8.80 -8.01
CA LEU A 116 -5.86 -10.00 -7.41
C LEU A 116 -6.83 -10.66 -6.43
N TYR A 117 -6.98 -11.98 -6.53
CA TYR A 117 -7.68 -12.76 -5.53
C TYR A 117 -6.87 -12.85 -4.23
N PRO A 118 -7.52 -13.04 -3.06
CA PRO A 118 -6.84 -13.08 -1.76
C PRO A 118 -5.65 -14.04 -1.68
N HIS A 119 -5.73 -15.22 -2.30
CA HIS A 119 -4.63 -16.19 -2.29
C HIS A 119 -3.38 -15.72 -3.07
N ASN A 120 -3.57 -14.86 -4.09
CA ASN A 120 -2.46 -14.24 -4.81
C ASN A 120 -1.87 -13.06 -4.02
N LEU A 121 -2.71 -12.32 -3.27
CA LEU A 121 -2.25 -11.27 -2.36
C LEU A 121 -1.39 -11.85 -1.25
N VAL A 122 -1.80 -12.98 -0.64
CA VAL A 122 -0.98 -13.70 0.36
C VAL A 122 0.41 -14.01 -0.19
N LYS A 123 0.48 -14.51 -1.42
CA LYS A 123 1.76 -14.86 -2.02
C LYS A 123 2.66 -13.64 -2.23
N ILE A 124 2.12 -12.54 -2.75
CA ILE A 124 2.88 -11.30 -2.96
C ILE A 124 3.34 -10.72 -1.61
N ALA A 125 2.47 -10.74 -0.60
CA ALA A 125 2.82 -10.31 0.74
C ALA A 125 3.95 -11.15 1.35
N GLN A 126 3.87 -12.47 1.21
CA GLN A 126 4.92 -13.39 1.64
C GLN A 126 6.26 -13.10 0.92
N ASP A 127 6.22 -12.90 -0.39
CA ASP A 127 7.41 -12.59 -1.20
C ASP A 127 8.06 -11.24 -0.78
N ALA A 128 7.26 -10.29 -0.29
CA ALA A 128 7.74 -9.01 0.27
C ALA A 128 8.29 -9.14 1.70
N GLY A 129 8.06 -10.26 2.39
CA GLY A 129 8.53 -10.51 3.75
C GLY A 129 7.49 -10.32 4.85
N VAL A 130 6.20 -10.30 4.52
CA VAL A 130 5.10 -10.26 5.49
C VAL A 130 5.00 -11.60 6.21
N ASP A 131 4.93 -11.57 7.55
CA ASP A 131 4.82 -12.76 8.39
C ASP A 131 3.36 -13.11 8.72
N ILE A 132 2.52 -12.11 8.90
CA ILE A 132 1.09 -12.25 9.20
C ILE A 132 0.30 -11.46 8.16
N PHE A 133 -0.62 -12.14 7.47
CA PHE A 133 -1.45 -11.53 6.46
C PHE A 133 -2.93 -11.63 6.85
N GLY A 134 -3.60 -10.47 6.95
CA GLY A 134 -5.03 -10.36 7.21
C GLY A 134 -5.81 -9.97 5.94
N PRO A 135 -6.31 -10.94 5.15
CA PRO A 135 -7.09 -10.61 3.96
C PRO A 135 -8.48 -10.11 4.36
N THR A 136 -8.98 -9.10 3.67
CA THR A 136 -10.39 -8.74 3.75
C THR A 136 -11.19 -9.72 2.91
N ILE A 137 -11.98 -10.56 3.57
CA ILE A 137 -12.85 -11.53 2.90
C ILE A 137 -14.24 -10.93 2.67
N ASN A 138 -14.61 -9.92 3.44
CA ASN A 138 -15.91 -9.26 3.39
C ASN A 138 -15.76 -7.77 3.12
N THR A 139 -16.57 -7.26 2.22
CA THR A 139 -16.68 -5.82 1.97
C THR A 139 -17.61 -5.09 2.95
N VAL A 140 -18.34 -5.85 3.76
CA VAL A 140 -19.30 -5.33 4.77
C VAL A 140 -19.10 -6.07 6.06
N SER A 141 -18.87 -5.35 7.16
CA SER A 141 -18.59 -5.90 8.51
C SER A 141 -19.71 -6.79 9.07
N THR A 142 -20.92 -6.69 8.54
CA THR A 142 -22.11 -7.37 9.07
C THR A 142 -22.63 -8.50 8.18
N LYS A 143 -22.08 -8.69 6.97
CA LYS A 143 -22.54 -9.72 6.03
C LYS A 143 -21.36 -10.35 5.31
N SER A 144 -21.24 -11.67 5.42
CA SER A 144 -20.36 -12.45 4.57
C SER A 144 -20.98 -12.62 3.17
N ILE A 145 -20.15 -12.62 2.16
CA ILE A 145 -20.51 -13.08 0.84
C ILE A 145 -20.62 -14.62 0.94
N PRO A 146 -21.73 -15.22 0.51
CA PRO A 146 -21.91 -16.67 0.56
C PRO A 146 -20.90 -17.42 -0.30
#